data_bbdf575da297c9b44dd46b4eed8f17fe
#
_entry.id   bbdf575da297c9b44dd46b4eed8f17fe
#
_cell.length_a   1.000
_cell.length_b   1.000
_cell.length_c   1.000
_cell.angle_alpha   90.00
_cell.angle_beta   90.00
_cell.angle_gamma   90.00
#
_symmetry.space_group_name_H-M   'P 1'
#
loop_
_entity.id
_entity.type
_entity.pdbx_description
1 polymer ?
#
loop_
_entity_poly.entity_id
_entity_poly.type
_entity_poly.pdbx_seq_one_letter_code
_entity_poly.pdbx_strand_id
1 'polypeptide(L)'
;CYCHMAINLSIKKYLLLAAGLLFCGAAKAAETATYTWDFSSAAAVMGGTATGNFNTAQDTEKGTVLTGSTFDERGTNVFREMLNGALSGEGTMSITMDISWGGNNSLENIIHVARSGFGFSLGLSNGAVAINSGNLSSGGAIAKAGLTANTWTNVTVDILGHDVTVTLDNGTAASTATVSISDIDWYTGTADGGDTQNEMYSIGHRAPGWNNDGLNGTKLSSLSVSYAAVPEPSTAALSLLAFAGFAARRRRK
;
A
#
# COMPACT_ATOMS: atom_id res chain seq x y z
N CYS A 1 -23.00 28.57 -56.62
CA CYS A 1 -22.15 27.40 -56.38
C CYS A 1 -21.05 27.58 -55.32
N TYR A 2 -20.66 28.80 -54.94
CA TYR A 2 -19.60 29.04 -53.92
C TYR A 2 -20.10 28.96 -52.45
N CYS A 3 -21.40 29.14 -52.21
CA CYS A 3 -21.95 29.16 -50.86
C CYS A 3 -22.04 27.76 -50.20
N HIS A 4 -22.21 26.68 -50.96
CA HIS A 4 -22.32 25.32 -50.45
C HIS A 4 -21.01 24.70 -49.99
N MET A 5 -19.87 25.16 -50.59
CA MET A 5 -18.56 24.62 -50.22
C MET A 5 -17.99 25.18 -48.92
N ALA A 6 -18.33 26.43 -48.57
CA ALA A 6 -17.88 27.09 -47.35
C ALA A 6 -18.57 26.55 -46.10
N ILE A 7 -19.86 26.20 -46.19
CA ILE A 7 -20.64 25.64 -45.05
C ILE A 7 -20.14 24.24 -44.69
N ASN A 8 -19.81 23.41 -45.68
CA ASN A 8 -19.32 22.05 -45.44
C ASN A 8 -17.92 22.00 -44.78
N LEU A 9 -17.08 23.01 -45.04
CA LEU A 9 -15.75 23.07 -44.40
C LEU A 9 -15.83 23.53 -42.95
N SER A 10 -16.80 24.38 -42.61
CA SER A 10 -17.02 24.87 -41.24
C SER A 10 -17.57 23.75 -40.34
N ILE A 11 -18.57 23.02 -40.82
CA ILE A 11 -19.19 21.91 -40.06
C ILE A 11 -18.16 20.81 -39.75
N LYS A 12 -17.29 20.47 -40.72
CA LYS A 12 -16.20 19.49 -40.48
C LYS A 12 -15.19 19.93 -39.42
N LYS A 13 -14.91 21.23 -39.30
CA LYS A 13 -14.01 21.76 -38.27
C LYS A 13 -14.64 21.68 -36.89
N TYR A 14 -15.92 21.97 -36.75
CA TYR A 14 -16.63 21.87 -35.47
C TYR A 14 -16.89 20.42 -35.05
N LEU A 15 -17.12 19.50 -36.01
CA LEU A 15 -17.28 18.07 -35.69
C LEU A 15 -15.98 17.46 -35.20
N LEU A 16 -14.82 17.86 -35.73
CA LEU A 16 -13.51 17.43 -35.26
C LEU A 16 -13.17 18.01 -33.87
N LEU A 17 -13.59 19.26 -33.61
CA LEU A 17 -13.38 19.88 -32.31
C LEU A 17 -14.31 19.26 -31.24
N ALA A 18 -15.57 18.98 -31.57
CA ALA A 18 -16.53 18.32 -30.72
C ALA A 18 -16.16 16.85 -30.42
N ALA A 19 -15.65 16.11 -31.41
CA ALA A 19 -15.12 14.77 -31.19
C ALA A 19 -13.87 14.79 -30.29
N GLY A 20 -12.98 15.78 -30.44
CA GLY A 20 -11.83 15.97 -29.56
C GLY A 20 -12.23 16.27 -28.11
N LEU A 21 -13.28 17.06 -27.89
CA LEU A 21 -13.79 17.39 -26.55
C LEU A 21 -14.57 16.24 -25.90
N LEU A 22 -15.24 15.40 -26.68
CA LEU A 22 -15.95 14.22 -26.17
C LEU A 22 -15.00 13.07 -25.77
N PHE A 23 -13.81 13.01 -26.36
CA PHE A 23 -12.76 12.02 -25.98
C PHE A 23 -11.81 12.52 -24.89
N CYS A 24 -11.86 13.79 -24.50
CA CYS A 24 -11.18 14.31 -23.30
C CYS A 24 -11.94 13.94 -22.00
N GLY A 25 -12.98 13.10 -22.11
CA GLY A 25 -13.76 12.62 -21.00
C GLY A 25 -13.10 11.47 -20.29
N ALA A 26 -12.92 11.66 -19.04
CA ALA A 26 -12.67 10.68 -17.99
C ALA A 26 -11.31 9.96 -18.11
N ALA A 27 -10.24 10.65 -17.79
CA ALA A 27 -9.24 9.99 -16.95
C ALA A 27 -10.01 9.46 -15.73
N LYS A 28 -10.17 8.12 -15.65
CA LYS A 28 -10.77 7.50 -14.47
C LYS A 28 -9.99 8.05 -13.27
N ALA A 29 -10.65 8.72 -12.34
CA ALA A 29 -9.99 9.18 -11.13
C ALA A 29 -9.30 7.96 -10.52
N ALA A 30 -8.06 8.13 -10.08
CA ALA A 30 -7.33 7.05 -9.42
C ALA A 30 -8.20 6.50 -8.30
N GLU A 31 -8.53 5.22 -8.38
CA GLU A 31 -9.32 4.58 -7.33
C GLU A 31 -8.43 4.50 -6.09
N THR A 32 -8.84 5.13 -5.01
CA THR A 32 -8.12 5.10 -3.74
C THR A 32 -8.94 4.31 -2.74
N ALA A 33 -8.36 3.23 -2.23
CA ALA A 33 -8.90 2.49 -1.09
C ALA A 33 -8.06 2.81 0.14
N THR A 34 -8.72 3.02 1.29
CA THR A 34 -8.04 3.24 2.58
C THR A 34 -8.72 2.42 3.66
N TYR A 35 -7.91 1.71 4.42
CA TYR A 35 -8.30 0.88 5.53
C TYR A 35 -7.58 1.33 6.79
N THR A 36 -8.33 1.55 7.87
CA THR A 36 -7.79 2.02 9.14
C THR A 36 -8.23 1.10 10.27
N TRP A 37 -7.30 0.72 11.12
CA TRP A 37 -7.58 -0.10 12.30
C TRP A 37 -7.83 0.80 13.50
N ASP A 38 -9.00 0.59 14.10
CA ASP A 38 -9.33 1.07 15.43
C ASP A 38 -9.00 -0.03 16.42
N PHE A 39 -7.95 0.14 17.19
CA PHE A 39 -7.51 -0.86 18.17
C PHE A 39 -8.48 -1.03 19.37
N SER A 40 -9.58 -0.29 19.41
CA SER A 40 -10.65 -0.47 20.41
C SER A 40 -11.48 -1.73 20.15
N SER A 41 -11.46 -2.26 18.93
CA SER A 41 -12.22 -3.45 18.55
C SER A 41 -11.42 -4.36 17.60
N ALA A 42 -11.58 -5.68 17.75
CA ALA A 42 -11.00 -6.69 16.87
C ALA A 42 -11.93 -7.02 15.70
N ALA A 43 -12.46 -5.99 15.02
CA ALA A 43 -13.31 -6.17 13.86
C ALA A 43 -12.48 -6.33 12.58
N ALA A 44 -12.97 -7.14 11.64
CA ALA A 44 -12.40 -7.23 10.30
C ALA A 44 -12.51 -5.89 9.57
N VAL A 45 -11.46 -5.45 8.92
CA VAL A 45 -11.36 -4.14 8.24
C VAL A 45 -11.41 -4.29 6.72
N MET A 46 -10.83 -5.34 6.20
CA MET A 46 -10.75 -5.59 4.73
C MET A 46 -11.81 -6.57 4.22
N GLY A 47 -12.84 -6.86 5.02
CA GLY A 47 -13.98 -7.67 4.60
C GLY A 47 -13.81 -9.18 4.81
N GLY A 48 -12.73 -9.60 5.44
CA GLY A 48 -12.50 -10.98 5.82
C GLY A 48 -13.17 -11.37 7.15
N THR A 49 -12.64 -12.40 7.79
CA THR A 49 -13.04 -12.84 9.13
C THR A 49 -11.92 -12.56 10.12
N ALA A 50 -12.18 -11.68 11.08
CA ALA A 50 -11.23 -11.40 12.15
C ALA A 50 -11.19 -12.53 13.17
N THR A 51 -10.00 -12.90 13.62
CA THR A 51 -9.75 -13.85 14.71
C THR A 51 -8.72 -13.28 15.67
N GLY A 52 -8.83 -13.65 16.95
CA GLY A 52 -7.94 -13.12 17.98
C GLY A 52 -8.38 -11.77 18.55
N ASN A 53 -7.48 -11.09 19.22
CA ASN A 53 -7.74 -9.84 19.92
C ASN A 53 -6.55 -8.89 19.83
N PHE A 54 -6.84 -7.61 19.94
CA PHE A 54 -5.84 -6.58 20.21
C PHE A 54 -5.58 -6.50 21.73
N ASN A 55 -4.30 -6.57 22.13
CA ASN A 55 -3.89 -6.20 23.47
C ASN A 55 -3.61 -4.70 23.47
N THR A 56 -4.39 -3.95 24.24
CA THR A 56 -4.33 -2.50 24.26
C THR A 56 -4.02 -1.95 25.64
N ALA A 57 -3.49 -0.74 25.69
CA ALA A 57 -3.31 0.05 26.89
C ALA A 57 -3.78 1.49 26.67
N GLN A 58 -3.95 2.25 27.77
CA GLN A 58 -4.18 3.68 27.68
C GLN A 58 -2.84 4.41 27.72
N ASP A 59 -2.60 5.24 26.73
CA ASP A 59 -1.46 6.15 26.65
C ASP A 59 -1.96 7.57 26.92
N THR A 60 -1.16 8.36 27.64
CA THR A 60 -1.57 9.72 28.05
C THR A 60 -1.60 10.72 26.91
N GLU A 61 -0.86 10.47 25.84
CA GLU A 61 -0.77 11.34 24.67
C GLU A 61 -1.69 10.89 23.54
N LYS A 62 -1.78 9.58 23.33
CA LYS A 62 -2.44 9.00 22.15
C LYS A 62 -3.75 8.27 22.44
N GLY A 63 -4.13 8.13 23.72
CA GLY A 63 -5.34 7.40 24.09
C GLY A 63 -5.16 5.88 24.01
N THR A 64 -6.09 5.16 23.39
CA THR A 64 -5.98 3.69 23.23
C THR A 64 -4.87 3.35 22.24
N VAL A 65 -3.91 2.54 22.69
CA VAL A 65 -2.77 2.10 21.87
C VAL A 65 -2.64 0.58 21.87
N LEU A 66 -2.24 0.03 20.75
CA LEU A 66 -1.88 -1.38 20.62
C LEU A 66 -0.52 -1.63 21.29
N THR A 67 -0.46 -2.63 22.17
CA THR A 67 0.78 -3.05 22.85
C THR A 67 1.15 -4.51 22.58
N GLY A 68 0.29 -5.23 21.91
CA GLY A 68 0.47 -6.60 21.47
C GLY A 68 -0.80 -7.09 20.79
N SER A 69 -0.71 -8.18 20.05
CA SER A 69 -1.86 -8.69 19.30
C SER A 69 -1.74 -10.18 19.05
N THR A 70 -2.90 -10.81 19.00
CA THR A 70 -3.12 -12.10 18.35
C THR A 70 -4.14 -11.94 17.21
N PHE A 71 -4.28 -10.70 16.68
CA PHE A 71 -5.25 -10.37 15.65
C PHE A 71 -4.79 -10.86 14.28
N ASP A 72 -5.67 -11.63 13.66
CA ASP A 72 -5.56 -12.06 12.28
C ASP A 72 -6.85 -11.73 11.54
N GLU A 73 -6.76 -11.35 10.29
CA GLU A 73 -7.90 -11.32 9.37
C GLU A 73 -7.65 -12.30 8.24
N ARG A 74 -8.65 -13.13 7.95
CA ARG A 74 -8.58 -14.24 7.01
C ARG A 74 -9.68 -14.15 5.97
N GLY A 75 -9.45 -14.78 4.81
CA GLY A 75 -10.46 -14.84 3.75
C GLY A 75 -10.60 -13.52 3.00
N THR A 76 -9.54 -12.71 2.95
CA THR A 76 -9.48 -11.49 2.15
C THR A 76 -8.22 -11.47 1.29
N ASN A 77 -8.37 -11.14 0.02
CA ASN A 77 -7.26 -10.91 -0.90
C ASN A 77 -6.84 -9.45 -0.96
N VAL A 78 -7.55 -8.54 -0.29
CA VAL A 78 -7.42 -7.10 -0.49
C VAL A 78 -6.00 -6.61 -0.26
N PHE A 79 -5.38 -6.99 0.86
CA PHE A 79 -4.00 -6.58 1.16
C PHE A 79 -3.02 -7.09 0.09
N ARG A 80 -3.15 -8.36 -0.29
CA ARG A 80 -2.32 -8.98 -1.32
C ARG A 80 -2.51 -8.31 -2.68
N GLU A 81 -3.74 -7.99 -3.07
CA GLU A 81 -4.06 -7.32 -4.33
C GLU A 81 -3.44 -5.91 -4.36
N MET A 82 -3.56 -5.12 -3.28
CA MET A 82 -2.93 -3.81 -3.16
C MET A 82 -1.40 -3.90 -3.28
N LEU A 83 -0.80 -4.86 -2.59
CA LEU A 83 0.65 -5.07 -2.62
C LEU A 83 1.13 -5.53 -4.00
N ASN A 84 0.43 -6.47 -4.64
CA ASN A 84 0.76 -6.90 -6.01
C ASN A 84 0.61 -5.76 -7.01
N GLY A 85 -0.45 -4.95 -6.91
CA GLY A 85 -0.64 -3.77 -7.74
C GLY A 85 0.47 -2.73 -7.54
N ALA A 86 0.94 -2.54 -6.30
CA ALA A 86 2.07 -1.68 -6.02
C ALA A 86 3.38 -2.22 -6.61
N LEU A 87 3.66 -3.52 -6.45
CA LEU A 87 4.87 -4.17 -6.97
C LEU A 87 4.91 -4.18 -8.50
N SER A 88 3.76 -4.32 -9.16
CA SER A 88 3.67 -4.22 -10.63
C SER A 88 3.77 -2.78 -11.16
N GLY A 89 3.75 -1.78 -10.28
CA GLY A 89 3.76 -0.37 -10.66
C GLY A 89 2.40 0.17 -11.11
N GLU A 90 1.33 -0.58 -10.91
CA GLU A 90 -0.05 -0.17 -11.26
C GLU A 90 -0.63 0.83 -10.26
N GLY A 91 0.02 1.02 -9.12
CA GLY A 91 -0.39 1.94 -8.08
C GLY A 91 0.69 2.12 -7.01
N THR A 92 0.40 2.99 -6.05
CA THR A 92 1.20 3.16 -4.85
C THR A 92 0.44 2.64 -3.65
N MET A 93 1.06 1.76 -2.88
CA MET A 93 0.55 1.33 -1.58
C MET A 93 1.28 2.09 -0.49
N SER A 94 0.52 2.73 0.40
CA SER A 94 1.07 3.46 1.55
C SER A 94 0.59 2.83 2.85
N ILE A 95 1.51 2.55 3.76
CA ILE A 95 1.24 2.09 5.13
C ILE A 95 1.69 3.21 6.06
N THR A 96 0.75 3.77 6.81
CA THR A 96 1.03 4.86 7.76
C THR A 96 0.70 4.41 9.18
N MET A 97 1.59 4.70 10.12
CA MET A 97 1.42 4.34 11.53
C MET A 97 2.08 5.37 12.44
N ASP A 98 1.47 5.59 13.61
CA ASP A 98 2.13 6.28 14.72
C ASP A 98 2.66 5.23 15.69
N ILE A 99 3.95 5.25 15.91
CA ILE A 99 4.66 4.23 16.69
C ILE A 99 5.53 4.85 17.79
N SER A 100 5.55 4.22 18.96
CA SER A 100 6.54 4.50 20.02
C SER A 100 7.33 3.23 20.27
N TRP A 101 8.58 3.19 19.79
CA TRP A 101 9.45 2.04 19.97
C TRP A 101 9.86 1.84 21.42
N GLY A 102 9.78 0.60 21.93
CA GLY A 102 10.06 0.28 23.32
C GLY A 102 11.53 0.29 23.74
N GLY A 103 12.46 0.55 22.82
CA GLY A 103 13.90 0.63 23.13
C GLY A 103 14.60 -0.74 23.27
N ASN A 104 13.98 -1.83 22.85
CA ASN A 104 14.56 -3.16 22.90
C ASN A 104 15.26 -3.54 21.58
N ASN A 105 16.06 -4.59 21.64
CA ASN A 105 16.78 -5.13 20.46
C ASN A 105 16.05 -6.31 19.81
N SER A 106 14.78 -6.54 20.19
CA SER A 106 13.97 -7.62 19.64
C SER A 106 13.53 -7.30 18.23
N LEU A 107 13.29 -8.34 17.46
CA LEU A 107 12.55 -8.25 16.22
C LEU A 107 11.06 -8.17 16.58
N GLU A 108 10.36 -7.20 16.01
CA GLU A 108 8.94 -6.98 16.25
C GLU A 108 8.20 -6.91 14.91
N ASN A 109 7.16 -7.73 14.75
CA ASN A 109 6.31 -7.66 13.57
C ASN A 109 5.14 -6.71 13.81
N ILE A 110 4.93 -5.77 12.89
CA ILE A 110 3.79 -4.85 12.87
C ILE A 110 2.72 -5.41 11.93
N ILE A 111 3.09 -5.72 10.70
CA ILE A 111 2.21 -6.39 9.73
C ILE A 111 2.97 -7.57 9.16
N HIS A 112 2.31 -8.71 9.14
CA HIS A 112 2.76 -9.89 8.41
C HIS A 112 1.64 -10.41 7.53
N VAL A 113 1.93 -10.66 6.26
CA VAL A 113 0.96 -11.15 5.27
C VAL A 113 1.39 -12.50 4.77
N ALA A 114 0.49 -13.46 4.74
CA ALA A 114 0.67 -14.87 4.39
C ALA A 114 1.35 -15.69 5.50
N ARG A 115 1.84 -16.89 5.16
CA ARG A 115 2.43 -17.83 6.11
C ARG A 115 3.88 -17.49 6.42
N SER A 116 4.33 -17.85 7.62
CA SER A 116 5.73 -17.78 8.04
C SER A 116 6.71 -18.29 6.96
N GLY A 117 7.63 -17.44 6.55
CA GLY A 117 8.61 -17.73 5.49
C GLY A 117 8.21 -17.23 4.11
N PHE A 118 6.94 -16.86 3.92
CA PHE A 118 6.37 -16.38 2.65
C PHE A 118 5.70 -15.03 2.84
N GLY A 119 5.30 -14.39 1.74
CA GLY A 119 4.52 -13.18 1.74
C GLY A 119 5.34 -11.93 2.04
N PHE A 120 4.81 -11.04 2.86
CA PHE A 120 5.39 -9.73 3.17
C PHE A 120 5.42 -9.48 4.67
N SER A 121 6.48 -8.87 5.15
CA SER A 121 6.61 -8.46 6.54
C SER A 121 7.11 -7.03 6.66
N LEU A 122 6.44 -6.26 7.53
CA LEU A 122 6.84 -4.95 7.99
C LEU A 122 6.94 -4.99 9.51
N GLY A 123 8.04 -4.50 10.05
CA GLY A 123 8.24 -4.48 11.49
C GLY A 123 9.44 -3.67 11.92
N LEU A 124 9.95 -3.94 13.12
CA LEU A 124 11.09 -3.25 13.70
C LEU A 124 12.22 -4.22 13.98
N SER A 125 13.44 -3.72 13.86
CA SER A 125 14.65 -4.39 14.26
C SER A 125 15.61 -3.36 14.87
N ASN A 126 15.85 -3.44 16.16
CA ASN A 126 16.81 -2.60 16.87
C ASN A 126 16.64 -1.09 16.56
N GLY A 127 15.43 -0.55 16.71
CA GLY A 127 15.13 0.86 16.45
C GLY A 127 15.14 1.27 14.99
N ALA A 128 15.06 0.31 14.09
CA ALA A 128 14.93 0.53 12.67
C ALA A 128 13.66 -0.11 12.12
N VAL A 129 13.04 0.54 11.13
CA VAL A 129 11.98 -0.08 10.32
C VAL A 129 12.63 -1.10 9.40
N ALA A 130 12.13 -2.33 9.45
CA ALA A 130 12.60 -3.46 8.67
C ALA A 130 11.49 -4.02 7.80
N ILE A 131 11.83 -4.41 6.57
CA ILE A 131 10.91 -4.92 5.56
C ILE A 131 11.50 -6.17 4.92
N ASN A 132 10.66 -7.14 4.62
CA ASN A 132 11.07 -8.34 3.90
C ASN A 132 9.97 -8.88 2.98
N SER A 133 10.38 -9.42 1.85
CA SER A 133 9.61 -10.35 1.04
C SER A 133 9.73 -11.75 1.67
N GLY A 134 8.90 -12.02 2.67
CA GLY A 134 8.99 -13.19 3.55
C GLY A 134 8.87 -12.76 5.01
N ASN A 135 9.37 -13.57 5.95
CA ASN A 135 9.37 -13.15 7.36
C ASN A 135 10.65 -12.37 7.71
N LEU A 136 10.56 -11.45 8.68
CA LEU A 136 11.68 -10.62 9.14
C LEU A 136 12.82 -11.45 9.74
N SER A 137 12.53 -12.61 10.36
CA SER A 137 13.55 -13.46 11.00
C SER A 137 14.49 -14.13 9.99
N SER A 138 14.15 -14.15 8.70
CA SER A 138 14.99 -14.71 7.64
C SER A 138 15.87 -13.67 6.92
N GLY A 139 16.05 -12.48 7.48
CA GLY A 139 16.99 -11.50 6.96
C GLY A 139 16.35 -10.30 6.28
N GLY A 140 15.35 -9.71 6.91
CA GLY A 140 14.70 -8.49 6.42
C GLY A 140 15.69 -7.35 6.21
N ALA A 141 15.46 -6.57 5.16
CA ALA A 141 16.23 -5.37 4.89
C ALA A 141 15.90 -4.29 5.93
N ILE A 142 16.93 -3.66 6.48
CA ILE A 142 16.77 -2.46 7.28
C ILE A 142 16.44 -1.31 6.31
N ALA A 143 15.18 -0.92 6.30
CA ALA A 143 14.70 0.12 5.40
C ALA A 143 15.05 1.52 5.94
N LYS A 144 14.89 1.74 7.26
CA LYS A 144 15.17 3.05 7.86
C LYS A 144 15.49 2.91 9.33
N ALA A 145 16.71 3.28 9.74
CA ALA A 145 17.09 3.44 11.13
C ALA A 145 16.75 4.86 11.64
N GLY A 146 16.59 5.01 12.95
CA GLY A 146 16.47 6.32 13.60
C GLY A 146 15.23 6.50 14.47
N LEU A 147 14.51 5.42 14.82
CA LEU A 147 13.52 5.49 15.88
C LEU A 147 14.21 5.76 17.23
N THR A 148 13.65 6.70 17.98
CA THR A 148 14.10 7.01 19.35
C THR A 148 13.18 6.26 20.33
N ALA A 149 13.79 5.59 21.30
CA ALA A 149 13.04 4.84 22.30
C ALA A 149 12.04 5.73 23.05
N ASN A 150 10.84 5.21 23.25
CA ASN A 150 9.73 5.86 23.96
C ASN A 150 9.34 7.24 23.40
N THR A 151 9.59 7.48 22.11
CA THR A 151 9.20 8.70 21.42
C THR A 151 8.23 8.36 20.29
N TRP A 152 7.11 9.07 20.25
CA TRP A 152 6.14 8.91 19.18
C TRP A 152 6.72 9.42 17.85
N THR A 153 6.63 8.58 16.83
CA THR A 153 7.12 8.85 15.48
C THR A 153 6.06 8.43 14.48
N ASN A 154 5.71 9.31 13.57
CA ASN A 154 4.91 8.92 12.41
C ASN A 154 5.81 8.22 11.41
N VAL A 155 5.41 7.03 10.99
CA VAL A 155 6.11 6.20 10.01
C VAL A 155 5.22 6.05 8.80
N THR A 156 5.72 6.44 7.64
CA THR A 156 5.09 6.18 6.35
C THR A 156 5.97 5.24 5.54
N VAL A 157 5.36 4.20 4.98
CA VAL A 157 6.00 3.22 4.11
C VAL A 157 5.27 3.23 2.78
N ASP A 158 5.92 3.75 1.74
CA ASP A 158 5.38 3.82 0.38
C ASP A 158 6.04 2.75 -0.50
N ILE A 159 5.21 1.97 -1.19
CA ILE A 159 5.64 0.89 -2.09
C ILE A 159 5.19 1.23 -3.50
N LEU A 160 6.14 1.33 -4.43
CA LEU A 160 5.91 1.53 -5.85
C LEU A 160 6.95 0.75 -6.66
N GLY A 161 6.50 -0.22 -7.44
CA GLY A 161 7.41 -1.20 -8.01
C GLY A 161 8.12 -1.95 -6.88
N HIS A 162 9.39 -2.24 -7.06
CA HIS A 162 10.22 -2.88 -6.03
C HIS A 162 10.84 -1.90 -5.04
N ASP A 163 10.63 -0.60 -5.21
CA ASP A 163 11.15 0.43 -4.32
C ASP A 163 10.19 0.65 -3.15
N VAL A 164 10.75 0.56 -1.94
CA VAL A 164 10.06 0.85 -0.69
C VAL A 164 10.73 2.05 -0.04
N THR A 165 9.98 3.13 0.06
CA THR A 165 10.41 4.36 0.68
C THR A 165 9.84 4.46 2.09
N VAL A 166 10.70 4.60 3.09
CA VAL A 166 10.29 4.77 4.49
C VAL A 166 10.63 6.17 4.94
N THR A 167 9.64 6.87 5.47
CA THR A 167 9.76 8.19 6.07
C THR A 167 9.47 8.09 7.56
N LEU A 168 10.37 8.62 8.38
CA LEU A 168 10.18 8.81 9.82
C LEU A 168 10.00 10.30 10.08
N ASP A 169 8.91 10.68 10.76
CA ASP A 169 8.64 12.05 11.19
C ASP A 169 8.31 12.06 12.69
N ASN A 170 9.17 12.67 13.48
CA ASN A 170 8.98 12.82 14.93
C ASN A 170 8.40 14.18 15.32
N GLY A 171 7.86 14.93 14.35
CA GLY A 171 7.31 16.28 14.55
C GLY A 171 8.35 17.40 14.55
N THR A 172 9.66 17.07 14.58
CA THR A 172 10.74 18.07 14.53
C THR A 172 11.44 18.03 13.17
N ALA A 173 11.65 16.84 12.62
CA ALA A 173 12.28 16.62 11.33
C ALA A 173 11.80 15.32 10.71
N ALA A 174 11.53 15.36 9.43
CA ALA A 174 11.29 14.14 8.64
C ALA A 174 12.61 13.64 8.05
N SER A 175 12.78 12.31 8.02
CA SER A 175 13.92 11.67 7.38
C SER A 175 13.47 10.44 6.57
N THR A 176 14.00 10.30 5.36
CA THR A 176 13.54 9.31 4.39
C THR A 176 14.70 8.40 3.95
N ALA A 177 14.41 7.14 3.67
CA ALA A 177 15.30 6.21 3.00
C ALA A 177 14.51 5.31 2.07
N THR A 178 15.15 4.85 1.00
CA THR A 178 14.55 3.91 0.05
C THR A 178 15.39 2.63 0.00
N VAL A 179 14.72 1.48 0.02
CA VAL A 179 15.32 0.17 -0.20
C VAL A 179 14.55 -0.54 -1.30
N SER A 180 15.18 -1.49 -1.95
CA SER A 180 14.50 -2.35 -2.92
C SER A 180 14.21 -3.70 -2.30
N ILE A 181 13.00 -4.23 -2.52
CA ILE A 181 12.60 -5.58 -2.13
C ILE A 181 12.52 -6.49 -3.35
N SER A 182 12.66 -7.79 -3.15
CA SER A 182 12.44 -8.78 -4.21
C SER A 182 10.95 -9.05 -4.42
N ASP A 183 10.64 -9.81 -5.46
CA ASP A 183 9.29 -10.36 -5.67
C ASP A 183 8.82 -11.11 -4.42
N ILE A 184 7.52 -11.01 -4.16
CA ILE A 184 6.90 -11.73 -3.04
C ILE A 184 6.67 -13.18 -3.45
N ASP A 185 7.29 -14.08 -2.71
CA ASP A 185 6.98 -15.51 -2.82
C ASP A 185 5.71 -15.81 -2.01
N TRP A 186 4.61 -16.02 -2.75
CA TRP A 186 3.33 -16.35 -2.14
C TRP A 186 3.22 -17.85 -1.89
N TYR A 187 2.78 -18.20 -0.69
CA TYR A 187 2.56 -19.61 -0.36
C TYR A 187 1.49 -20.25 -1.26
N THR A 188 1.85 -21.32 -1.94
CA THR A 188 0.95 -22.00 -2.91
C THR A 188 0.23 -23.22 -2.32
N GLY A 189 0.53 -23.59 -1.07
CA GLY A 189 -0.11 -24.72 -0.39
C GLY A 189 -1.43 -24.33 0.30
N THR A 190 -2.22 -25.33 0.63
CA THR A 190 -3.38 -25.18 1.52
C THR A 190 -2.94 -25.34 2.97
N ALA A 191 -3.52 -24.56 3.88
CA ALA A 191 -3.38 -24.76 5.31
C ALA A 191 -4.13 -26.00 5.78
N ASP A 192 -3.75 -26.52 6.95
CA ASP A 192 -4.59 -27.44 7.70
C ASP A 192 -5.94 -26.74 7.98
N GLY A 193 -7.02 -27.19 7.30
CA GLY A 193 -8.34 -26.56 7.36
C GLY A 193 -8.86 -26.00 6.04
N GLY A 194 -8.05 -26.02 4.97
CA GLY A 194 -8.50 -25.65 3.62
C GLY A 194 -8.44 -24.14 3.31
N ASP A 195 -7.98 -23.30 4.27
CA ASP A 195 -7.84 -21.87 4.06
C ASP A 195 -6.63 -21.57 3.19
N THR A 196 -6.80 -20.66 2.24
CA THR A 196 -5.70 -20.10 1.47
C THR A 196 -4.91 -19.13 2.36
N GLN A 197 -3.76 -19.56 2.86
CA GLN A 197 -2.93 -18.75 3.78
C GLN A 197 -2.40 -17.45 3.16
N ASN A 198 -2.56 -17.27 1.87
CA ASN A 198 -2.23 -16.03 1.17
C ASN A 198 -3.25 -14.90 1.39
N GLU A 199 -4.41 -15.23 1.95
CA GLU A 199 -5.50 -14.29 2.23
C GLU A 199 -5.53 -13.85 3.70
N MET A 200 -4.41 -14.05 4.39
CA MET A 200 -4.32 -13.77 5.82
C MET A 200 -3.26 -12.72 6.06
N TYR A 201 -3.58 -11.77 6.91
CA TYR A 201 -2.59 -10.88 7.49
C TYR A 201 -2.75 -10.82 9.01
N SER A 202 -1.64 -10.52 9.67
CA SER A 202 -1.55 -10.38 11.12
C SER A 202 -1.06 -9.00 11.49
N ILE A 203 -1.57 -8.44 12.57
CA ILE A 203 -1.11 -7.16 13.14
C ILE A 203 -0.54 -7.40 14.53
N GLY A 204 0.67 -6.87 14.77
CA GLY A 204 1.35 -6.94 16.07
C GLY A 204 1.92 -8.31 16.41
N HIS A 205 1.94 -9.25 15.46
CA HIS A 205 2.62 -10.54 15.60
C HIS A 205 2.96 -11.14 14.23
N ARG A 206 3.81 -12.18 14.25
CA ARG A 206 4.19 -12.94 13.06
C ARG A 206 3.14 -13.99 12.78
N ALA A 207 2.64 -14.09 11.62
CA ALA A 207 1.75 -15.13 11.07
C ALA A 207 0.79 -15.83 12.07
N PRO A 208 -0.39 -16.24 11.67
CA PRO A 208 -1.35 -16.92 12.51
C PRO A 208 -0.77 -18.16 13.20
N GLY A 209 -0.95 -18.24 14.51
CA GLY A 209 -0.47 -19.35 15.34
C GLY A 209 0.99 -19.26 15.81
N TRP A 210 1.71 -18.19 15.49
CA TRP A 210 3.06 -17.93 15.97
C TRP A 210 3.06 -16.71 16.89
N ASN A 211 3.10 -16.93 18.20
CA ASN A 211 3.05 -15.88 19.23
C ASN A 211 4.43 -15.24 19.52
N ASN A 212 5.48 -15.67 18.82
CA ASN A 212 6.82 -15.15 19.01
C ASN A 212 7.04 -14.02 17.98
N ASP A 213 7.80 -13.01 18.35
CA ASP A 213 8.11 -11.83 17.53
C ASP A 213 6.94 -10.81 17.39
N GLY A 214 6.06 -10.73 18.40
CA GLY A 214 5.06 -9.66 18.56
C GLY A 214 5.67 -8.35 19.04
N LEU A 215 4.81 -7.35 19.28
CA LEU A 215 5.24 -6.09 19.88
C LEU A 215 5.78 -6.33 21.29
N ASN A 216 7.01 -5.88 21.53
CA ASN A 216 7.72 -6.04 22.80
C ASN A 216 8.09 -4.66 23.37
N GLY A 217 7.17 -4.05 24.09
CA GLY A 217 7.29 -2.70 24.60
C GLY A 217 7.01 -1.59 23.59
N THR A 218 6.92 -1.92 22.33
CA THR A 218 6.49 -0.99 21.28
C THR A 218 4.98 -0.79 21.32
N LYS A 219 4.54 0.45 21.06
CA LYS A 219 3.14 0.84 21.02
C LYS A 219 2.80 1.40 19.64
N LEU A 220 1.58 1.12 19.16
CA LEU A 220 1.00 1.77 17.98
C LEU A 220 -0.28 2.50 18.38
N SER A 221 -0.44 3.76 17.99
CA SER A 221 -1.68 4.52 18.22
C SER A 221 -2.58 4.56 17.00
N SER A 222 -2.01 4.38 15.82
CA SER A 222 -2.76 4.30 14.55
C SER A 222 -2.06 3.37 13.58
N LEU A 223 -2.84 2.78 12.70
CA LEU A 223 -2.37 2.01 11.55
C LEU A 223 -3.36 2.19 10.41
N SER A 224 -2.89 2.60 9.26
CA SER A 224 -3.71 2.63 8.04
C SER A 224 -2.93 2.11 6.85
N VAL A 225 -3.66 1.51 5.92
CA VAL A 225 -3.15 1.03 4.64
C VAL A 225 -4.00 1.65 3.55
N SER A 226 -3.37 2.29 2.59
CA SER A 226 -4.05 2.85 1.43
C SER A 226 -3.41 2.40 0.13
N TYR A 227 -4.21 2.36 -0.93
CA TYR A 227 -3.75 2.08 -2.28
C TYR A 227 -4.34 3.10 -3.24
N ALA A 228 -3.49 3.75 -4.01
CA ALA A 228 -3.86 4.68 -5.05
C ALA A 228 -3.39 4.13 -6.40
N ALA A 229 -4.34 3.67 -7.23
CA ALA A 229 -4.02 3.20 -8.58
C ALA A 229 -3.45 4.35 -9.42
N VAL A 230 -2.41 4.07 -10.20
CA VAL A 230 -1.93 5.02 -11.22
C VAL A 230 -2.99 5.05 -12.34
N PRO A 231 -3.50 6.22 -12.71
CA PRO A 231 -4.42 6.30 -13.83
C PRO A 231 -3.74 5.74 -15.08
N GLU A 232 -4.32 4.71 -15.69
CA GLU A 232 -3.82 4.24 -16.98
C GLU A 232 -3.73 5.43 -17.93
N PRO A 233 -2.59 5.63 -18.63
CA PRO A 233 -2.51 6.62 -19.69
C PRO A 233 -3.63 6.29 -20.67
N SER A 234 -4.67 7.12 -20.68
CA SER A 234 -5.89 6.79 -21.40
C SER A 234 -5.51 6.43 -22.82
N THR A 235 -5.82 5.20 -23.26
CA THR A 235 -5.62 4.71 -24.63
C THR A 235 -6.24 5.71 -25.62
N ALA A 236 -7.22 6.49 -25.17
CA ALA A 236 -7.80 7.63 -25.83
C ALA A 236 -6.79 8.77 -26.07
N ALA A 237 -5.91 9.13 -25.12
CA ALA A 237 -4.91 10.18 -25.31
C ALA A 237 -3.83 9.74 -26.33
N LEU A 238 -3.40 8.49 -26.25
CA LEU A 238 -2.47 7.91 -27.22
C LEU A 238 -3.11 7.78 -28.62
N SER A 239 -4.37 7.39 -28.68
CA SER A 239 -5.14 7.35 -29.94
C SER A 239 -5.29 8.73 -30.56
N LEU A 240 -5.58 9.75 -29.76
CA LEU A 240 -5.70 11.14 -30.21
C LEU A 240 -4.36 11.68 -30.75
N LEU A 241 -3.26 11.39 -30.07
CA LEU A 241 -1.91 11.74 -30.53
C LEU A 241 -1.57 11.02 -31.84
N ALA A 242 -1.93 9.75 -31.97
CA ALA A 242 -1.76 9.00 -33.21
C ALA A 242 -2.61 9.61 -34.36
N PHE A 243 -3.89 9.90 -34.12
CA PHE A 243 -4.76 10.54 -35.12
C PHE A 243 -4.30 11.97 -35.50
N ALA A 244 -3.84 12.76 -34.53
CA ALA A 244 -3.27 14.08 -34.79
C ALA A 244 -2.00 13.98 -35.64
N GLY A 245 -1.15 13.00 -35.37
CA GLY A 245 0.04 12.71 -36.19
C GLY A 245 -0.30 12.32 -37.61
N PHE A 246 -1.29 11.46 -37.83
CA PHE A 246 -1.78 11.08 -39.14
C PHE A 246 -2.41 12.27 -39.90
N ALA A 247 -3.19 13.11 -39.25
CA ALA A 247 -3.79 14.30 -39.84
C ALA A 247 -2.74 15.34 -40.25
N ALA A 248 -1.70 15.52 -39.43
CA ALA A 248 -0.58 16.42 -39.73
C ALA A 248 0.25 15.91 -40.92
N ARG A 249 0.46 14.61 -41.04
CA ARG A 249 1.18 13.99 -42.17
C ARG A 249 0.43 14.13 -43.52
N ARG A 250 -0.91 14.07 -43.48
CA ARG A 250 -1.75 14.19 -44.68
C ARG A 250 -1.79 15.62 -45.23
N ARG A 251 -1.47 16.64 -44.42
CA ARG A 251 -1.43 18.04 -44.86
C ARG A 251 -0.10 18.45 -45.50
N ARG A 252 0.94 17.61 -45.43
CA ARG A 252 2.27 17.86 -46.02
C ARG A 252 2.46 17.23 -47.39
N LYS A 253 1.45 16.59 -47.94
CA LYS A 253 1.35 16.12 -49.32
C LYS A 253 0.29 16.93 -50.05
#